data_02600e17459d1b16d4225d7bdd8903b7
#
_entry.id   02600e17459d1b16d4225d7bdd8903b7
#
_cell.length_a   1.000
_cell.length_b   1.000
_cell.length_c   1.000
_cell.angle_alpha   90.00
_cell.angle_beta   90.00
_cell.angle_gamma   90.00
#
_symmetry.space_group_name_H-M   'P 1'
#
loop_
_entity.id
_entity.type
_entity.pdbx_description
1 polymer ?
#
loop_
_entity_poly.entity_id
_entity_poly.type
_entity_poly.pdbx_seq_one_letter_code
_entity_poly.pdbx_strand_id
1 'polypeptide(L)'
;MNLPFKTIQESLKYWEDLGVITKKQTGYILTDLQEKELHHLYTPRLTSSPEVSCQNEKNQYRAKAIEEINNSCFQGVMSPSWYNDIDLWFNKFGFDEQVMIALFKYCFERSALHRNYVQTVAEGWSKNNIKNFTDLDNYYQKQEKVHQIKKSITKKLGFSRPLTQYENAYIEKWVIDFNYNMDIIEIALKKTTSKANPNFDYLDKLISDWHDRGFQSANDIHSFLSSFKQQQKNIKELEKKNNYNSYEQRNYENLDSLYAN
;
A
#
# COMPACT_ATOMS: atom_id res chain seq x y z
N MET A 1 38.24 17.78 -45.20
CA MET A 1 38.55 18.41 -43.91
C MET A 1 39.95 18.02 -43.55
N ASN A 2 40.91 18.97 -43.46
CA ASN A 2 42.27 18.70 -42.99
C ASN A 2 42.32 18.95 -41.50
N LEU A 3 42.22 17.86 -40.71
CA LEU A 3 42.40 17.93 -39.26
C LEU A 3 43.90 18.10 -38.92
N PRO A 4 44.25 18.88 -37.89
CA PRO A 4 45.65 19.02 -37.44
C PRO A 4 46.18 17.64 -36.99
N PHE A 5 47.41 17.33 -37.36
CA PHE A 5 48.06 16.04 -37.03
C PHE A 5 48.03 15.72 -35.53
N LYS A 6 48.17 16.74 -34.69
CA LYS A 6 48.11 16.61 -33.21
C LYS A 6 46.74 16.11 -32.75
N THR A 7 45.66 16.62 -33.29
CA THR A 7 44.27 16.20 -32.96
C THR A 7 44.02 14.76 -33.38
N ILE A 8 44.61 14.31 -34.50
CA ILE A 8 44.49 12.92 -34.95
C ILE A 8 45.25 11.99 -33.97
N GLN A 9 46.44 12.38 -33.53
CA GLN A 9 47.20 11.58 -32.55
C GLN A 9 46.48 11.49 -31.19
N GLU A 10 45.93 12.57 -30.69
CA GLU A 10 45.18 12.61 -29.44
C GLU A 10 43.91 11.72 -29.54
N SER A 11 43.19 11.75 -30.66
CA SER A 11 42.06 10.88 -30.88
C SER A 11 42.44 9.39 -30.94
N LEU A 12 43.54 9.06 -31.66
CA LEU A 12 44.01 7.68 -31.72
C LEU A 12 44.45 7.15 -30.36
N LYS A 13 45.15 7.97 -29.57
CA LYS A 13 45.51 7.62 -28.22
C LYS A 13 44.32 7.38 -27.30
N TYR A 14 43.29 8.24 -27.39
CA TYR A 14 42.03 8.10 -26.69
C TYR A 14 41.33 6.76 -26.99
N TRP A 15 41.23 6.38 -28.28
CA TRP A 15 40.65 5.12 -28.70
C TRP A 15 41.52 3.91 -28.33
N GLU A 16 42.84 4.06 -28.24
CA GLU A 16 43.75 3.04 -27.77
C GLU A 16 43.61 2.82 -26.25
N ASP A 17 43.52 3.89 -25.48
CA ASP A 17 43.26 3.86 -24.02
C ASP A 17 41.91 3.21 -23.67
N LEU A 18 40.90 3.42 -24.50
CA LEU A 18 39.61 2.73 -24.40
C LEU A 18 39.64 1.28 -24.89
N GLY A 19 40.73 0.84 -25.50
CA GLY A 19 40.90 -0.51 -26.03
C GLY A 19 40.04 -0.81 -27.25
N VAL A 20 39.55 0.22 -27.94
CA VAL A 20 38.77 0.12 -29.20
C VAL A 20 39.68 -0.19 -30.38
N ILE A 21 40.90 0.36 -30.36
CA ILE A 21 41.94 0.12 -31.35
C ILE A 21 43.22 -0.37 -30.69
N THR A 22 43.96 -1.20 -31.41
CA THR A 22 45.30 -1.67 -30.96
C THR A 22 46.33 -1.26 -31.97
N LYS A 23 47.43 -0.60 -31.52
CA LYS A 23 48.54 -0.18 -32.36
C LYS A 23 49.41 -1.37 -32.74
N LYS A 24 49.66 -1.57 -34.05
CA LYS A 24 50.62 -2.54 -34.56
C LYS A 24 51.73 -1.79 -35.35
N GLN A 25 52.80 -2.51 -35.72
CA GLN A 25 53.95 -1.91 -36.44
C GLN A 25 53.55 -1.29 -37.79
N THR A 26 52.49 -1.76 -38.40
CA THR A 26 51.97 -1.30 -39.71
C THR A 26 50.73 -0.39 -39.66
N GLY A 27 50.22 -0.07 -38.45
CA GLY A 27 49.02 0.75 -38.33
C GLY A 27 48.20 0.42 -37.09
N TYR A 28 46.90 0.72 -37.12
CA TYR A 28 45.94 0.44 -36.05
C TYR A 28 44.94 -0.62 -36.51
N ILE A 29 44.60 -1.54 -35.65
CA ILE A 29 43.59 -2.53 -35.89
C ILE A 29 42.40 -2.26 -34.96
N LEU A 30 41.18 -2.29 -35.51
CA LEU A 30 39.96 -2.19 -34.73
C LEU A 30 39.78 -3.49 -33.94
N THR A 31 39.59 -3.36 -32.64
CA THR A 31 39.27 -4.53 -31.80
C THR A 31 37.81 -4.87 -32.01
N ASP A 32 37.48 -6.17 -32.14
CA ASP A 32 36.10 -6.60 -32.20
C ASP A 32 35.43 -6.38 -30.84
N LEU A 33 34.64 -5.33 -30.76
CA LEU A 33 33.94 -4.91 -29.53
C LEU A 33 32.91 -5.96 -29.11
N GLN A 34 32.29 -6.66 -30.06
CA GLN A 34 31.33 -7.72 -29.77
C GLN A 34 32.01 -8.93 -29.14
N GLU A 35 33.19 -9.32 -29.64
CA GLU A 35 33.95 -10.41 -29.08
C GLU A 35 34.50 -10.05 -27.69
N LYS A 36 34.88 -8.80 -27.47
CA LYS A 36 35.35 -8.29 -26.18
C LYS A 36 34.23 -8.23 -25.12
N GLU A 37 33.04 -7.78 -25.51
CA GLU A 37 31.87 -7.82 -24.64
C GLU A 37 31.41 -9.25 -24.32
N LEU A 38 31.40 -10.14 -25.31
CA LEU A 38 31.12 -11.55 -25.13
C LEU A 38 32.16 -12.21 -24.21
N HIS A 39 33.47 -11.95 -24.40
CA HIS A 39 34.51 -12.44 -23.50
C HIS A 39 34.38 -11.87 -22.09
N HIS A 40 34.01 -10.61 -21.93
CA HIS A 40 33.79 -10.00 -20.60
C HIS A 40 32.58 -10.60 -19.88
N LEU A 41 31.58 -11.02 -20.61
CA LEU A 41 30.38 -11.68 -20.09
C LEU A 41 30.61 -13.17 -19.77
N TYR A 42 31.51 -13.86 -20.53
CA TYR A 42 31.68 -15.31 -20.45
C TYR A 42 33.00 -15.79 -19.92
N THR A 43 34.00 -14.92 -19.62
CA THR A 43 35.23 -15.38 -18.94
C THR A 43 34.93 -15.65 -17.47
N PRO A 44 34.97 -16.92 -16.98
CA PRO A 44 34.89 -17.19 -15.57
C PRO A 44 36.08 -16.54 -14.88
N ARG A 45 35.85 -15.53 -14.02
CA ARG A 45 36.87 -14.97 -13.20
C ARG A 45 37.29 -16.02 -12.17
N LEU A 46 38.48 -16.57 -12.32
CA LEU A 46 39.04 -17.59 -11.44
C LEU A 46 39.33 -17.13 -10.00
N THR A 47 39.14 -15.84 -9.71
CA THR A 47 39.24 -15.24 -8.37
C THR A 47 38.01 -14.39 -8.12
N SER A 48 36.89 -15.01 -7.81
CA SER A 48 35.72 -14.30 -7.32
C SER A 48 35.86 -14.06 -5.83
N SER A 49 35.91 -12.78 -5.41
CA SER A 49 35.63 -12.45 -4.02
C SER A 49 34.22 -12.86 -3.66
N PRO A 50 33.90 -13.15 -2.39
CA PRO A 50 32.54 -13.50 -1.96
C PRO A 50 31.47 -12.49 -2.44
N GLU A 51 31.81 -11.21 -2.54
CA GLU A 51 30.94 -10.12 -3.01
C GLU A 51 30.61 -10.24 -4.51
N VAL A 52 31.60 -10.61 -5.35
CA VAL A 52 31.42 -10.81 -6.80
C VAL A 52 30.60 -12.08 -7.07
N SER A 53 30.75 -13.11 -6.24
CA SER A 53 29.96 -14.34 -6.33
C SER A 53 28.48 -14.04 -6.01
N CYS A 54 28.19 -13.29 -4.94
CA CYS A 54 26.83 -12.85 -4.61
C CYS A 54 26.20 -11.97 -5.70
N GLN A 55 26.96 -11.09 -6.35
CA GLN A 55 26.43 -10.29 -7.47
C GLN A 55 26.13 -11.14 -8.71
N ASN A 56 26.96 -12.13 -9.01
CA ASN A 56 26.72 -13.05 -10.13
C ASN A 56 25.50 -13.94 -9.91
N GLU A 57 25.27 -14.42 -8.70
CA GLU A 57 24.08 -15.17 -8.34
C GLU A 57 22.81 -14.31 -8.49
N LYS A 58 22.81 -13.09 -7.96
CA LYS A 58 21.68 -12.14 -8.13
C LYS A 58 21.38 -11.86 -9.58
N ASN A 59 22.40 -11.67 -10.42
CA ASN A 59 22.22 -11.45 -11.85
C ASN A 59 21.60 -12.69 -12.55
N GLN A 60 21.97 -13.91 -12.13
CA GLN A 60 21.37 -15.14 -12.66
C GLN A 60 19.87 -15.27 -12.28
N TYR A 61 19.52 -14.96 -11.02
CA TYR A 61 18.11 -14.99 -10.60
C TYR A 61 17.27 -13.94 -11.33
N ARG A 62 17.80 -12.72 -11.51
CA ARG A 62 17.16 -11.67 -12.29
C ARG A 62 16.97 -12.07 -13.75
N ALA A 63 17.98 -12.66 -14.37
CA ALA A 63 17.89 -13.14 -15.75
C ALA A 63 16.77 -14.20 -15.92
N LYS A 64 16.68 -15.15 -14.98
CA LYS A 64 15.60 -16.15 -14.97
C LYS A 64 14.23 -15.51 -14.78
N ALA A 65 14.11 -14.51 -13.89
CA ALA A 65 12.86 -13.78 -13.69
C ALA A 65 12.44 -13.04 -14.97
N ILE A 66 13.36 -12.39 -15.64
CA ILE A 66 13.12 -11.69 -16.91
C ILE A 66 12.68 -12.69 -17.99
N GLU A 67 13.31 -13.85 -18.06
CA GLU A 67 12.93 -14.92 -18.99
C GLU A 67 11.51 -15.44 -18.69
N GLU A 68 11.16 -15.66 -17.42
CA GLU A 68 9.81 -16.06 -17.02
C GLU A 68 8.77 -15.00 -17.39
N ILE A 69 9.06 -13.73 -17.17
CA ILE A 69 8.20 -12.60 -17.57
C ILE A 69 8.01 -12.61 -19.10
N ASN A 70 9.10 -12.76 -19.86
CA ASN A 70 9.03 -12.80 -21.31
C ASN A 70 8.14 -13.94 -21.79
N ASN A 71 8.32 -15.12 -21.25
CA ASN A 71 7.56 -16.30 -21.66
C ASN A 71 6.08 -16.22 -21.24
N SER A 72 5.81 -15.75 -20.00
CA SER A 72 4.44 -15.75 -19.45
C SER A 72 3.59 -14.56 -19.90
N CYS A 73 4.18 -13.37 -20.09
CA CYS A 73 3.43 -12.14 -20.36
C CYS A 73 3.60 -11.64 -21.81
N PHE A 74 4.70 -12.01 -22.49
CA PHE A 74 5.01 -11.54 -23.84
C PHE A 74 5.13 -12.67 -24.87
N GLN A 75 4.81 -13.90 -24.51
CA GLN A 75 4.89 -15.07 -25.41
C GLN A 75 6.28 -15.28 -26.05
N GLY A 76 7.34 -14.90 -25.33
CA GLY A 76 8.71 -14.98 -25.83
C GLY A 76 9.18 -13.84 -26.72
N VAL A 77 8.34 -12.81 -26.98
CA VAL A 77 8.63 -11.72 -27.92
C VAL A 77 8.62 -10.35 -27.22
N MET A 78 9.33 -10.26 -26.09
CA MET A 78 9.48 -8.99 -25.37
C MET A 78 10.43 -8.03 -26.11
N SER A 79 10.02 -6.76 -26.28
CA SER A 79 10.88 -5.78 -26.96
C SER A 79 12.10 -5.39 -26.11
N PRO A 80 13.26 -5.06 -26.72
CA PRO A 80 14.48 -4.70 -26.00
C PRO A 80 14.31 -3.61 -24.94
N SER A 81 13.40 -2.68 -25.18
CA SER A 81 13.12 -1.59 -24.27
C SER A 81 12.53 -2.01 -22.93
N TRP A 82 11.79 -3.15 -22.89
CA TRP A 82 11.26 -3.69 -21.64
C TRP A 82 12.36 -4.26 -20.74
N TYR A 83 13.40 -4.87 -21.33
CA TYR A 83 14.55 -5.36 -20.56
C TYR A 83 15.21 -4.22 -19.78
N ASN A 84 15.42 -3.07 -20.42
CA ASN A 84 15.99 -1.90 -19.75
C ASN A 84 15.07 -1.36 -18.65
N ASP A 85 13.76 -1.31 -18.87
CA ASP A 85 12.80 -0.84 -17.88
C ASP A 85 12.77 -1.77 -16.66
N ILE A 86 12.77 -3.09 -16.87
CA ILE A 86 12.78 -4.09 -15.79
C ILE A 86 14.04 -3.97 -14.95
N ASP A 87 15.22 -3.86 -15.56
CA ASP A 87 16.48 -3.68 -14.85
C ASP A 87 16.48 -2.38 -14.04
N LEU A 88 15.97 -1.31 -14.63
CA LEU A 88 15.83 -0.03 -13.95
C LEU A 88 14.90 -0.14 -12.75
N TRP A 89 13.78 -0.86 -12.87
CA TRP A 89 12.82 -1.06 -11.79
C TRP A 89 13.35 -1.96 -10.68
N PHE A 90 14.11 -3.02 -10.99
CA PHE A 90 14.82 -3.80 -9.98
C PHE A 90 15.71 -2.92 -9.10
N ASN A 91 16.44 -2.00 -9.74
CA ASN A 91 17.35 -1.12 -9.02
C ASN A 91 16.63 0.02 -8.29
N LYS A 92 15.56 0.59 -8.90
CA LYS A 92 14.80 1.72 -8.36
C LYS A 92 13.94 1.31 -7.17
N PHE A 93 13.24 0.18 -7.26
CA PHE A 93 12.26 -0.23 -6.25
C PHE A 93 12.81 -1.28 -5.27
N GLY A 94 13.88 -1.97 -5.63
CA GLY A 94 14.50 -2.99 -4.79
C GLY A 94 13.61 -4.24 -4.60
N PHE A 95 12.81 -4.57 -5.61
CA PHE A 95 11.96 -5.76 -5.59
C PHE A 95 12.77 -7.03 -5.73
N ASP A 96 12.32 -8.10 -5.07
CA ASP A 96 12.78 -9.45 -5.36
C ASP A 96 12.26 -9.92 -6.72
N GLU A 97 12.91 -10.94 -7.27
CA GLU A 97 12.56 -11.52 -8.56
C GLU A 97 11.10 -12.00 -8.62
N GLN A 98 10.63 -12.60 -7.54
CA GLN A 98 9.25 -13.09 -7.45
C GLN A 98 8.22 -11.96 -7.44
N VAL A 99 8.54 -10.84 -6.78
CA VAL A 99 7.67 -9.66 -6.77
C VAL A 99 7.61 -9.04 -8.16
N MET A 100 8.74 -8.99 -8.88
CA MET A 100 8.77 -8.50 -10.25
C MET A 100 7.92 -9.37 -11.19
N ILE A 101 8.04 -10.69 -11.11
CA ILE A 101 7.20 -11.62 -11.86
C ILE A 101 5.72 -11.41 -11.53
N ALA A 102 5.38 -11.30 -10.25
CA ALA A 102 4.00 -11.06 -9.81
C ALA A 102 3.45 -9.72 -10.32
N LEU A 103 4.27 -8.66 -10.37
CA LEU A 103 3.91 -7.35 -10.92
C LEU A 103 3.47 -7.46 -12.38
N PHE A 104 4.25 -8.17 -13.19
CA PHE A 104 3.92 -8.36 -14.60
C PHE A 104 2.69 -9.25 -14.80
N LYS A 105 2.57 -10.35 -14.06
CA LYS A 105 1.39 -11.21 -14.06
C LYS A 105 0.13 -10.44 -13.67
N TYR A 106 0.20 -9.62 -12.62
CA TYR A 106 -0.90 -8.76 -12.19
C TYR A 106 -1.36 -7.79 -13.28
N CYS A 107 -0.42 -7.16 -13.98
CA CYS A 107 -0.74 -6.23 -15.09
C CYS A 107 -1.27 -6.99 -16.31
N PHE A 108 -0.73 -8.16 -16.62
CA PHE A 108 -1.14 -9.00 -17.73
C PHE A 108 -2.58 -9.50 -17.59
N GLU A 109 -2.95 -10.02 -16.41
CA GLU A 109 -4.31 -10.48 -16.11
C GLU A 109 -5.37 -9.38 -16.27
N ARG A 110 -4.97 -8.13 -16.11
CA ARG A 110 -5.83 -6.95 -16.31
C ARG A 110 -5.81 -6.40 -17.72
N SER A 111 -5.13 -7.08 -18.64
CA SER A 111 -4.92 -6.61 -20.02
C SER A 111 -4.33 -5.18 -20.08
N ALA A 112 -3.53 -4.82 -19.08
CA ALA A 112 -2.99 -3.48 -18.89
C ALA A 112 -1.45 -3.48 -18.90
N LEU A 113 -0.84 -4.23 -19.82
CA LEU A 113 0.62 -4.35 -19.96
C LEU A 113 1.20 -3.14 -20.69
N HIS A 114 1.01 -1.93 -20.11
CA HIS A 114 1.58 -0.68 -20.57
C HIS A 114 2.63 -0.18 -19.58
N ARG A 115 3.74 0.35 -20.06
CA ARG A 115 4.85 0.84 -19.23
C ARG A 115 4.41 1.74 -18.09
N ASN A 116 3.62 2.77 -18.41
CA ASN A 116 3.14 3.74 -17.43
C ASN A 116 2.26 3.06 -16.36
N TYR A 117 1.44 2.09 -16.75
CA TYR A 117 0.60 1.36 -15.80
C TYR A 117 1.44 0.46 -14.90
N VAL A 118 2.35 -0.34 -15.47
CA VAL A 118 3.26 -1.19 -14.69
C VAL A 118 4.08 -0.36 -13.71
N GLN A 119 4.62 0.78 -14.16
CA GLN A 119 5.36 1.70 -13.30
C GLN A 119 4.48 2.26 -12.17
N THR A 120 3.25 2.67 -12.46
CA THR A 120 2.31 3.19 -11.43
C THR A 120 2.01 2.13 -10.38
N VAL A 121 1.78 0.87 -10.79
CA VAL A 121 1.58 -0.24 -9.87
C VAL A 121 2.83 -0.50 -9.04
N ALA A 122 4.01 -0.52 -9.67
CA ALA A 122 5.30 -0.70 -8.99
C ALA A 122 5.55 0.41 -7.96
N GLU A 123 5.27 1.66 -8.29
CA GLU A 123 5.35 2.79 -7.35
C GLU A 123 4.36 2.64 -6.19
N GLY A 124 3.16 2.15 -6.46
CA GLY A 124 2.17 1.83 -5.43
C GLY A 124 2.65 0.74 -4.48
N TRP A 125 3.23 -0.34 -5.00
CA TRP A 125 3.79 -1.42 -4.18
C TRP A 125 5.00 -0.96 -3.38
N SER A 126 5.89 -0.16 -3.99
CA SER A 126 7.04 0.42 -3.30
C SER A 126 6.65 1.34 -2.15
N LYS A 127 5.59 2.17 -2.32
CA LYS A 127 5.03 3.01 -1.24
C LYS A 127 4.48 2.18 -0.08
N ASN A 128 3.99 0.98 -0.36
CA ASN A 128 3.53 0.03 0.67
C ASN A 128 4.66 -0.86 1.23
N ASN A 129 5.93 -0.52 0.94
CA ASN A 129 7.12 -1.24 1.38
C ASN A 129 7.16 -2.73 0.97
N ILE A 130 6.52 -3.08 -0.14
CA ILE A 130 6.56 -4.44 -0.69
C ILE A 130 7.92 -4.63 -1.37
N LYS A 131 8.74 -5.54 -0.85
CA LYS A 131 10.06 -5.85 -1.41
C LYS A 131 10.21 -7.33 -1.75
N ASN A 132 9.59 -8.19 -0.99
CA ASN A 132 9.64 -9.64 -1.12
C ASN A 132 8.24 -10.24 -1.28
N PHE A 133 8.18 -11.51 -1.62
CA PHE A 133 6.92 -12.22 -1.83
C PHE A 133 6.03 -12.27 -0.57
N THR A 134 6.63 -12.35 0.61
CA THR A 134 5.89 -12.36 1.88
C THR A 134 5.18 -11.02 2.12
N ASP A 135 5.86 -9.90 1.82
CA ASP A 135 5.24 -8.57 1.92
C ASP A 135 4.07 -8.44 0.95
N LEU A 136 4.23 -8.98 -0.27
CA LEU A 136 3.20 -8.98 -1.29
C LEU A 136 1.97 -9.80 -0.87
N ASP A 137 2.18 -10.99 -0.32
CA ASP A 137 1.09 -11.83 0.20
C ASP A 137 0.34 -11.14 1.34
N ASN A 138 1.06 -10.58 2.30
CA ASN A 138 0.47 -9.78 3.38
C ASN A 138 -0.32 -8.57 2.86
N TYR A 139 0.16 -7.92 1.81
CA TYR A 139 -0.55 -6.82 1.18
C TYR A 139 -1.85 -7.28 0.54
N TYR A 140 -1.84 -8.39 -0.22
CA TYR A 140 -3.04 -8.95 -0.80
C TYR A 140 -4.06 -9.41 0.24
N GLN A 141 -3.62 -10.06 1.31
CA GLN A 141 -4.49 -10.46 2.41
C GLN A 141 -5.17 -9.24 3.07
N LYS A 142 -4.42 -8.15 3.29
CA LYS A 142 -5.00 -6.90 3.81
C LYS A 142 -6.01 -6.30 2.84
N GLN A 143 -5.70 -6.24 1.55
CA GLN A 143 -6.61 -5.72 0.53
C GLN A 143 -7.89 -6.56 0.41
N GLU A 144 -7.77 -7.88 0.45
CA GLU A 144 -8.92 -8.78 0.43
C GLU A 144 -9.81 -8.58 1.66
N LYS A 145 -9.21 -8.47 2.86
CA LYS A 145 -9.94 -8.16 4.10
C LYS A 145 -10.71 -6.83 3.98
N VAL A 146 -10.05 -5.79 3.46
CA VAL A 146 -10.69 -4.49 3.22
C VAL A 146 -11.85 -4.63 2.23
N HIS A 147 -11.65 -5.36 1.13
CA HIS A 147 -12.68 -5.57 0.12
C HIS A 147 -13.92 -6.29 0.68
N GLN A 148 -13.73 -7.35 1.45
CA GLN A 148 -14.80 -8.09 2.10
C GLN A 148 -15.59 -7.23 3.10
N ILE A 149 -14.88 -6.41 3.88
CA ILE A 149 -15.51 -5.50 4.83
C ILE A 149 -16.30 -4.40 4.10
N LYS A 150 -15.73 -3.79 3.04
CA LYS A 150 -16.43 -2.81 2.19
C LYS A 150 -17.74 -3.40 1.63
N LYS A 151 -17.69 -4.60 1.08
CA LYS A 151 -18.85 -5.31 0.56
C LYS A 151 -19.90 -5.57 1.65
N SER A 152 -19.46 -5.97 2.84
CA SER A 152 -20.36 -6.23 3.98
C SER A 152 -21.02 -4.95 4.48
N ILE A 153 -20.29 -3.85 4.58
CA ILE A 153 -20.82 -2.54 4.99
C ILE A 153 -21.84 -2.05 3.97
N THR A 154 -21.51 -2.07 2.68
CA THR A 154 -22.44 -1.66 1.59
C THR A 154 -23.75 -2.44 1.65
N LYS A 155 -23.66 -3.77 1.84
CA LYS A 155 -24.83 -4.64 1.97
C LYS A 155 -25.66 -4.31 3.22
N LYS A 156 -25.00 -4.11 4.39
CA LYS A 156 -25.69 -3.85 5.66
C LYS A 156 -26.33 -2.47 5.72
N LEU A 157 -25.74 -1.47 5.06
CA LEU A 157 -26.30 -0.12 4.93
C LEU A 157 -27.33 0.01 3.81
N GLY A 158 -27.49 -1.03 2.97
CA GLY A 158 -28.46 -1.02 1.87
C GLY A 158 -28.12 -0.03 0.76
N PHE A 159 -26.85 0.30 0.58
CA PHE A 159 -26.43 1.21 -0.48
C PHE A 159 -26.58 0.57 -1.85
N SER A 160 -27.32 1.22 -2.74
CA SER A 160 -27.40 0.87 -4.17
C SER A 160 -26.26 1.51 -4.99
N ARG A 161 -25.56 2.50 -4.42
CA ARG A 161 -24.41 3.19 -5.01
C ARG A 161 -23.09 2.62 -4.54
N PRO A 162 -22.01 2.76 -5.32
CA PRO A 162 -20.65 2.49 -4.84
C PRO A 162 -20.27 3.47 -3.71
N LEU A 163 -19.37 3.04 -2.85
CA LEU A 163 -18.79 3.90 -1.82
C LEU A 163 -17.97 5.03 -2.46
N THR A 164 -18.08 6.22 -1.91
CA THR A 164 -17.25 7.37 -2.30
C THR A 164 -15.79 7.16 -1.89
N GLN A 165 -14.88 7.95 -2.45
CA GLN A 165 -13.47 7.90 -2.09
C GLN A 165 -13.24 8.16 -0.60
N TYR A 166 -13.98 9.08 0.00
CA TYR A 166 -13.90 9.41 1.42
C TYR A 166 -14.39 8.25 2.30
N GLU A 167 -15.51 7.64 1.96
CA GLU A 167 -16.05 6.47 2.67
C GLU A 167 -15.07 5.28 2.60
N ASN A 168 -14.43 5.08 1.45
CA ASN A 168 -13.39 4.08 1.27
C ASN A 168 -12.17 4.33 2.17
N ALA A 169 -11.72 5.58 2.29
CA ALA A 169 -10.59 5.96 3.13
C ALA A 169 -10.86 5.68 4.62
N TYR A 170 -12.08 5.97 5.10
CA TYR A 170 -12.46 5.63 6.48
C TYR A 170 -12.42 4.13 6.73
N ILE A 171 -12.96 3.32 5.82
CA ILE A 171 -12.95 1.86 5.98
C ILE A 171 -11.53 1.30 5.95
N GLU A 172 -10.68 1.81 5.06
CA GLU A 172 -9.26 1.42 5.00
C GLU A 172 -8.54 1.72 6.31
N LYS A 173 -8.72 2.93 6.87
CA LYS A 173 -8.20 3.32 8.19
C LYS A 173 -8.64 2.34 9.28
N TRP A 174 -9.92 2.01 9.37
CA TRP A 174 -10.43 1.10 10.41
C TRP A 174 -9.87 -0.30 10.29
N VAL A 175 -9.68 -0.80 9.07
CA VAL A 175 -9.24 -2.17 8.82
C VAL A 175 -7.71 -2.29 8.85
N ILE A 176 -6.98 -1.33 8.28
CA ILE A 176 -5.54 -1.39 8.13
C ILE A 176 -4.84 -0.80 9.35
N ASP A 177 -5.19 0.44 9.74
CA ASP A 177 -4.48 1.16 10.81
C ASP A 177 -4.94 0.67 12.19
N PHE A 178 -6.25 0.51 12.40
CA PHE A 178 -6.80 0.05 13.68
C PHE A 178 -6.88 -1.48 13.79
N ASN A 179 -6.69 -2.20 12.67
CA ASN A 179 -6.81 -3.67 12.58
C ASN A 179 -8.16 -4.21 13.09
N TYR A 180 -9.23 -3.45 12.91
CA TYR A 180 -10.58 -3.83 13.33
C TYR A 180 -11.24 -4.81 12.36
N ASN A 181 -11.97 -5.76 12.94
CA ASN A 181 -12.77 -6.72 12.19
C ASN A 181 -14.20 -6.22 12.01
N MET A 182 -14.95 -6.93 11.17
CA MET A 182 -16.36 -6.59 10.89
C MET A 182 -17.23 -6.55 12.15
N ASP A 183 -16.95 -7.35 13.17
CA ASP A 183 -17.72 -7.43 14.41
C ASP A 183 -17.73 -6.10 15.17
N ILE A 184 -16.57 -5.44 15.26
CA ILE A 184 -16.43 -4.13 15.90
C ILE A 184 -17.13 -3.06 15.06
N ILE A 185 -16.90 -3.08 13.74
CA ILE A 185 -17.50 -2.12 12.81
C ILE A 185 -19.03 -2.25 12.82
N GLU A 186 -19.57 -3.47 12.93
CA GLU A 186 -21.00 -3.71 13.01
C GLU A 186 -21.65 -3.07 14.24
N ILE A 187 -20.97 -3.07 15.39
CA ILE A 187 -21.47 -2.38 16.59
C ILE A 187 -21.61 -0.88 16.32
N ALA A 188 -20.64 -0.27 15.62
CA ALA A 188 -20.72 1.13 15.22
C ALA A 188 -21.86 1.37 14.22
N LEU A 189 -21.99 0.52 13.20
CA LEU A 189 -23.05 0.61 12.21
C LEU A 189 -24.44 0.55 12.86
N LYS A 190 -24.66 -0.33 13.83
CA LYS A 190 -25.93 -0.42 14.58
C LYS A 190 -26.32 0.88 15.29
N LYS A 191 -25.34 1.75 15.60
CA LYS A 191 -25.62 3.08 16.19
C LYS A 191 -26.17 4.08 15.18
N THR A 192 -25.97 3.84 13.88
CA THR A 192 -26.43 4.72 12.80
C THR A 192 -27.75 4.25 12.15
N THR A 193 -28.20 3.02 12.43
CA THR A 193 -29.42 2.44 11.81
C THR A 193 -30.72 3.20 12.10
N SER A 194 -30.72 4.05 13.11
CA SER A 194 -31.86 4.94 13.41
C SER A 194 -31.92 6.19 12.53
N LYS A 195 -30.93 6.40 11.64
CA LYS A 195 -30.84 7.57 10.74
C LYS A 195 -30.98 7.13 9.30
N ALA A 196 -31.75 7.85 8.51
CA ALA A 196 -31.97 7.56 7.08
C ALA A 196 -30.69 7.59 6.25
N ASN A 197 -29.70 8.41 6.64
CA ASN A 197 -28.39 8.47 6.01
C ASN A 197 -27.29 8.26 7.07
N PRO A 198 -26.58 7.13 7.06
CA PRO A 198 -25.46 6.90 7.95
C PRO A 198 -24.34 7.90 7.63
N ASN A 199 -23.90 8.66 8.64
CA ASN A 199 -22.80 9.60 8.52
C ASN A 199 -21.49 8.89 8.86
N PHE A 200 -20.62 8.74 7.87
CA PHE A 200 -19.30 8.12 8.03
C PHE A 200 -18.38 8.94 8.95
N ASP A 201 -18.50 10.26 9.00
CA ASP A 201 -17.73 11.10 9.95
C ASP A 201 -18.09 10.77 11.40
N TYR A 202 -19.38 10.52 11.66
CA TYR A 202 -19.81 10.07 13.00
C TYR A 202 -19.27 8.68 13.33
N LEU A 203 -19.32 7.76 12.36
CA LEU A 203 -18.75 6.42 12.52
C LEU A 203 -17.25 6.48 12.78
N ASP A 204 -16.51 7.30 12.02
CA ASP A 204 -15.07 7.45 12.20
C ASP A 204 -14.72 8.00 13.58
N LYS A 205 -15.43 9.03 14.04
CA LYS A 205 -15.23 9.55 15.40
C LYS A 205 -15.49 8.49 16.48
N LEU A 206 -16.56 7.72 16.32
CA LEU A 206 -16.92 6.68 17.28
C LEU A 206 -15.87 5.55 17.31
N ILE A 207 -15.45 5.08 16.14
CA ILE A 207 -14.48 4.00 15.99
C ILE A 207 -13.09 4.47 16.46
N SER A 208 -12.71 5.71 16.16
CA SER A 208 -11.46 6.32 16.62
C SER A 208 -11.44 6.47 18.16
N ASP A 209 -12.55 6.92 18.78
CA ASP A 209 -12.66 6.98 20.25
C ASP A 209 -12.47 5.59 20.90
N TRP A 210 -13.01 4.53 20.29
CA TRP A 210 -12.78 3.17 20.77
C TRP A 210 -11.32 2.72 20.63
N HIS A 211 -10.67 3.08 19.54
CA HIS A 211 -9.26 2.80 19.31
C HIS A 211 -8.38 3.53 20.32
N ASP A 212 -8.64 4.83 20.56
CA ASP A 212 -7.89 5.66 21.50
C ASP A 212 -8.04 5.16 22.96
N ARG A 213 -9.17 4.52 23.27
CA ARG A 213 -9.40 3.85 24.56
C ARG A 213 -8.78 2.45 24.66
N GLY A 214 -8.16 1.97 23.59
CA GLY A 214 -7.48 0.68 23.54
C GLY A 214 -8.41 -0.54 23.44
N PHE A 215 -9.67 -0.37 23.00
CA PHE A 215 -10.58 -1.50 22.80
C PHE A 215 -10.15 -2.31 21.57
N GLN A 216 -9.88 -3.59 21.76
CA GLN A 216 -9.45 -4.50 20.70
C GLN A 216 -10.49 -5.57 20.35
N SER A 217 -11.49 -5.78 21.22
CA SER A 217 -12.53 -6.78 21.01
C SER A 217 -13.94 -6.20 21.05
N ALA A 218 -14.88 -6.89 20.37
CA ALA A 218 -16.29 -6.54 20.43
C ALA A 218 -16.84 -6.63 21.88
N ASN A 219 -16.30 -7.54 22.70
CA ASN A 219 -16.72 -7.72 24.08
C ASN A 219 -16.34 -6.52 24.94
N ASP A 220 -15.17 -5.92 24.75
CA ASP A 220 -14.74 -4.72 25.49
C ASP A 220 -15.71 -3.56 25.23
N ILE A 221 -16.08 -3.40 23.96
CA ILE A 221 -17.02 -2.36 23.53
C ILE A 221 -18.41 -2.62 24.11
N HIS A 222 -18.89 -3.86 24.11
CA HIS A 222 -20.19 -4.20 24.70
C HIS A 222 -20.22 -3.95 26.21
N SER A 223 -19.17 -4.31 26.92
CA SER A 223 -19.02 -4.06 28.36
C SER A 223 -19.02 -2.56 28.66
N PHE A 224 -18.25 -1.79 27.90
CA PHE A 224 -18.24 -0.32 28.02
C PHE A 224 -19.61 0.30 27.73
N LEU A 225 -20.28 -0.10 26.67
CA LEU A 225 -21.59 0.45 26.30
C LEU A 225 -22.68 0.07 27.32
N SER A 226 -22.60 -1.09 27.96
CA SER A 226 -23.54 -1.51 28.99
C SER A 226 -23.36 -0.69 30.29
N SER A 227 -22.10 -0.52 30.73
CA SER A 227 -21.78 0.30 31.91
C SER A 227 -22.17 1.77 31.71
N PHE A 228 -21.93 2.32 30.52
CA PHE A 228 -22.32 3.68 30.19
C PHE A 228 -23.82 3.90 30.18
N LYS A 229 -24.60 2.92 29.66
CA LYS A 229 -26.08 2.98 29.72
C LYS A 229 -26.59 2.93 31.15
N GLN A 230 -25.94 2.15 32.04
CA GLN A 230 -26.33 2.04 33.43
C GLN A 230 -26.05 3.32 34.20
N GLN A 231 -24.91 3.95 33.95
CA GLN A 231 -24.57 5.27 34.53
C GLN A 231 -25.57 6.35 34.07
N GLN A 232 -25.92 6.41 32.79
CA GLN A 232 -26.92 7.35 32.28
C GLN A 232 -28.32 7.12 32.89
N LYS A 233 -28.73 5.87 33.12
CA LYS A 233 -29.99 5.58 33.82
C LYS A 233 -29.95 6.11 35.26
N ASN A 234 -28.87 5.85 35.98
CA ASN A 234 -28.71 6.30 37.37
C ASN A 234 -28.72 7.84 37.47
N ILE A 235 -28.06 8.54 36.53
CA ILE A 235 -28.07 10.01 36.48
C ILE A 235 -29.50 10.52 36.24
N LYS A 236 -30.23 9.97 35.26
CA LYS A 236 -31.62 10.37 34.96
C LYS A 236 -32.58 10.08 36.11
N GLU A 237 -32.37 9.01 36.87
CA GLU A 237 -33.15 8.70 38.06
C GLU A 237 -32.86 9.68 39.21
N LEU A 238 -31.59 10.10 39.38
CA LEU A 238 -31.21 11.12 40.34
C LEU A 238 -31.77 12.51 39.97
N GLU A 239 -31.74 12.88 38.70
CA GLU A 239 -32.34 14.13 38.21
C GLU A 239 -33.85 14.15 38.39
N LYS A 240 -34.56 13.04 38.15
CA LYS A 240 -35.97 12.91 38.43
C LYS A 240 -36.27 13.07 39.92
N LYS A 241 -35.53 12.41 40.81
CA LYS A 241 -35.70 12.55 42.27
C LYS A 241 -35.47 13.99 42.73
N ASN A 242 -34.47 14.69 42.20
CA ASN A 242 -34.19 16.09 42.56
C ASN A 242 -35.30 17.03 42.07
N ASN A 243 -35.86 16.80 40.86
CA ASN A 243 -37.01 17.60 40.36
C ASN A 243 -38.30 17.39 41.19
N TYR A 244 -38.54 16.17 41.73
CA TYR A 244 -39.68 15.95 42.62
C TYR A 244 -39.51 16.63 43.99
N ASN A 245 -38.27 16.84 44.46
CA ASN A 245 -38.01 17.47 45.73
C ASN A 245 -37.92 19.04 45.64
N SER A 246 -37.96 19.61 44.44
CA SER A 246 -37.88 21.08 44.28
C SER A 246 -39.26 21.79 44.23
N TYR A 247 -40.37 21.05 44.28
CA TYR A 247 -41.69 21.65 44.47
C TYR A 247 -41.88 21.93 45.98
N GLU A 248 -41.56 23.14 46.44
CA GLU A 248 -42.09 23.65 47.71
C GLU A 248 -43.63 23.62 47.61
N GLN A 249 -44.24 22.72 48.36
CA GLN A 249 -45.65 22.67 48.52
C GLN A 249 -46.09 23.99 49.16
N ARG A 250 -46.77 24.85 48.41
CA ARG A 250 -47.33 26.12 48.97
C ARG A 250 -48.22 25.75 50.12
N ASN A 251 -47.84 26.23 51.33
CA ASN A 251 -48.61 26.02 52.54
C ASN A 251 -49.82 26.96 52.47
N TYR A 252 -51.02 26.39 52.32
CA TYR A 252 -52.31 27.12 52.23
C TYR A 252 -52.93 27.34 53.61
N GLU A 253 -52.18 27.25 54.71
CA GLU A 253 -52.72 27.37 56.08
C GLU A 253 -53.32 28.78 56.40
N ASN A 254 -53.22 29.80 55.52
CA ASN A 254 -53.71 31.16 55.75
C ASN A 254 -54.79 31.60 54.76
N LEU A 255 -55.55 30.68 54.15
CA LEU A 255 -56.67 31.07 53.24
C LEU A 255 -57.88 31.64 53.99
N ASP A 256 -58.08 31.25 55.27
CA ASP A 256 -59.20 31.72 56.04
C ASP A 256 -59.09 33.23 56.40
N SER A 257 -57.91 33.82 56.34
CA SER A 257 -57.73 35.26 56.57
C SER A 257 -58.10 36.14 55.36
N LEU A 258 -58.33 35.56 54.19
CA LEU A 258 -58.67 36.26 52.97
C LEU A 258 -60.19 36.35 52.75
N TYR A 259 -61.01 35.64 53.57
CA TYR A 259 -62.48 35.62 53.46
C TYR A 259 -63.16 36.22 54.71
N ALA A 260 -62.42 36.83 55.57
CA ALA A 260 -62.96 37.56 56.73
C ALA A 260 -63.08 39.04 56.37
N ASN A 261 -64.12 39.44 55.63
CA ASN A 261 -64.76 40.73 55.55
C ASN A 261 -66.21 40.60 55.20
#